data_35522c47db96bafe02b3a35d0b7b7137
#
_entry.id   35522c47db96bafe02b3a35d0b7b7137
#
_cell.length_a   1.000
_cell.length_b   1.000
_cell.length_c   1.000
_cell.angle_alpha   90.00
_cell.angle_beta   90.00
_cell.angle_gamma   90.00
#
_symmetry.space_group_name_H-M   'P 1'
#
loop_
_entity.id
_entity.type
_entity.pdbx_description
1 polymer ?
#
loop_
_entity_poly.entity_id
_entity_poly.type
_entity_poly.pdbx_seq_one_letter_code
_entity_poly.pdbx_strand_id
1 'polypeptide(L)'
;EFRRVLFRSAVILPQDSRILYLNDSKKLSASKREELYDVIMREAVSVGIGMRSPERIDEINILQATYEAMREAVSKLEVVPQLLLNDAVTIPQITIPQVPIIKGDAKSVSIAAASIVAKVTRDRMMEEYDKVFPEYGFASNKGYGSADHIAALKKYGETPIHRKTFITHFI
;
A
#
# COMPACT_ATOMS: atom_id res chain seq x y z
N GLU A 1 12.51 6.00 -3.55
CA GLU A 1 11.84 5.77 -2.24
C GLU A 1 12.83 5.13 -1.29
N PHE A 2 13.28 5.89 -0.31
CA PHE A 2 14.28 5.48 0.69
C PHE A 2 13.82 4.35 1.60
N ARG A 3 12.52 4.07 1.59
CA ARG A 3 11.88 3.11 2.49
C ARG A 3 10.74 2.44 1.75
N ARG A 4 10.65 1.14 1.90
CA ARG A 4 9.42 0.47 1.53
C ARG A 4 9.12 -0.69 2.46
N VAL A 5 8.34 -0.41 3.48
CA VAL A 5 7.34 -1.39 3.82
C VAL A 5 6.29 -1.31 2.71
N LEU A 6 6.14 -2.36 1.97
CA LEU A 6 5.23 -2.45 0.85
C LEU A 6 3.89 -2.97 1.33
N PHE A 7 2.83 -2.21 1.06
CA PHE A 7 1.46 -2.64 1.32
C PHE A 7 0.71 -2.87 0.02
N ARG A 8 -0.08 -3.93 0.00
CA ARG A 8 -1.12 -4.20 -1.00
C ARG A 8 -2.38 -4.63 -0.29
N SER A 9 -3.54 -4.39 -0.88
CA SER A 9 -4.82 -4.83 -0.33
C SER A 9 -5.73 -5.38 -1.42
N ALA A 10 -6.63 -6.24 -1.00
CA ALA A 10 -7.74 -6.75 -1.77
C ALA A 10 -9.04 -6.40 -1.03
N VAL A 11 -10.04 -5.95 -1.77
CA VAL A 11 -11.33 -5.55 -1.23
C VAL A 11 -12.45 -6.18 -2.05
N ILE A 12 -13.40 -6.81 -1.38
CA ILE A 12 -14.66 -7.24 -1.97
C ILE A 12 -15.74 -6.30 -1.46
N LEU A 13 -16.34 -5.53 -2.38
CA LEU A 13 -17.48 -4.68 -2.07
C LEU A 13 -18.80 -5.41 -2.32
N PRO A 14 -19.90 -5.05 -1.61
CA PRO A 14 -21.25 -5.50 -1.96
C PRO A 14 -21.59 -5.10 -3.41
N GLN A 15 -22.42 -5.89 -4.09
CA GLN A 15 -22.82 -5.61 -5.47
C GLN A 15 -23.60 -4.29 -5.64
N ASP A 16 -24.32 -3.89 -4.60
CA ASP A 16 -25.09 -2.67 -4.51
C ASP A 16 -24.35 -1.53 -3.80
N SER A 17 -23.04 -1.67 -3.62
CA SER A 17 -22.23 -0.65 -2.96
C SER A 17 -22.39 0.71 -3.63
N ARG A 18 -22.74 1.70 -2.83
CA ARG A 18 -22.91 3.10 -3.23
C ARG A 18 -21.91 4.03 -2.56
N ILE A 19 -20.72 3.54 -2.30
CA ILE A 19 -19.66 4.38 -1.71
C ILE A 19 -19.35 5.50 -2.71
N LEU A 20 -19.75 6.72 -2.35
CA LEU A 20 -19.53 7.89 -3.18
C LEU A 20 -18.07 8.34 -3.10
N TYR A 21 -17.62 9.01 -4.17
CA TYR A 21 -16.28 9.61 -4.27
C TYR A 21 -15.11 8.62 -4.27
N LEU A 22 -15.35 7.31 -4.43
CA LEU A 22 -14.30 6.36 -4.74
C LEU A 22 -13.74 6.68 -6.13
N ASN A 23 -12.53 7.21 -6.15
CA ASN A 23 -11.80 7.58 -7.35
C ASN A 23 -10.31 7.38 -7.10
N ASP A 24 -9.47 7.70 -8.08
CA ASP A 24 -8.01 7.68 -7.98
C ASP A 24 -7.55 8.24 -6.62
N SER A 25 -7.01 7.36 -5.78
CA SER A 25 -6.59 7.67 -4.40
C SER A 25 -5.54 8.79 -4.34
N LYS A 26 -4.81 9.02 -5.43
CA LYS A 26 -3.80 10.07 -5.55
C LYS A 26 -4.41 11.46 -5.66
N LYS A 27 -5.66 11.55 -6.14
CA LYS A 27 -6.40 12.82 -6.27
C LYS A 27 -7.16 13.22 -5.01
N LEU A 28 -7.27 12.31 -4.05
CA LEU A 28 -7.98 12.57 -2.79
C LEU A 28 -7.02 13.18 -1.76
N SER A 29 -7.55 14.09 -0.93
CA SER A 29 -6.83 14.58 0.26
C SER A 29 -6.61 13.46 1.27
N ALA A 30 -5.64 13.63 2.18
CA ALA A 30 -5.40 12.67 3.26
C ALA A 30 -6.65 12.47 4.12
N SER A 31 -7.30 13.55 4.52
CA SER A 31 -8.55 13.50 5.30
C SER A 31 -9.66 12.74 4.57
N LYS A 32 -9.83 12.97 3.26
CA LYS A 32 -10.86 12.26 2.50
C LYS A 32 -10.54 10.77 2.34
N ARG A 33 -9.26 10.40 2.22
CA ARG A 33 -8.85 8.98 2.21
C ARG A 33 -9.15 8.30 3.55
N GLU A 34 -8.89 8.96 4.68
CA GLU A 34 -9.21 8.44 6.02
C GLU A 34 -10.73 8.21 6.19
N GLU A 35 -11.55 9.18 5.81
CA GLU A 35 -13.01 9.05 5.83
C GLU A 35 -13.48 7.84 4.99
N LEU A 36 -12.98 7.74 3.77
CA LEU A 36 -13.33 6.64 2.87
C LEU A 36 -12.81 5.28 3.35
N TYR A 37 -11.64 5.25 3.98
CA TYR A 37 -11.11 4.04 4.60
C TYR A 37 -12.09 3.49 5.63
N ASP A 38 -12.61 4.32 6.53
CA ASP A 38 -13.54 3.89 7.56
C ASP A 38 -14.87 3.41 6.95
N VAL A 39 -15.34 4.06 5.88
CA VAL A 39 -16.53 3.60 5.14
C VAL A 39 -16.27 2.25 4.47
N ILE A 40 -15.13 2.09 3.78
CA ILE A 40 -14.77 0.82 3.12
C ILE A 40 -14.68 -0.31 4.14
N MET A 41 -14.00 -0.09 5.26
CA MET A 41 -13.82 -1.13 6.30
C MET A 41 -15.13 -1.55 6.93
N ARG A 42 -16.11 -0.65 7.01
CA ARG A 42 -17.45 -0.96 7.54
C ARG A 42 -18.34 -1.68 6.51
N GLU A 43 -18.25 -1.32 5.24
CA GLU A 43 -19.20 -1.79 4.21
C GLU A 43 -18.67 -2.95 3.37
N ALA A 44 -17.36 -3.16 3.31
CA ALA A 44 -16.79 -4.25 2.53
C ALA A 44 -17.22 -5.62 3.04
N VAL A 45 -17.49 -6.53 2.12
CA VAL A 45 -17.74 -7.94 2.42
C VAL A 45 -16.50 -8.61 3.00
N SER A 46 -15.34 -8.26 2.47
CA SER A 46 -14.04 -8.74 2.95
C SER A 46 -12.91 -7.81 2.55
N VAL A 47 -11.91 -7.69 3.42
CA VAL A 47 -10.69 -6.91 3.18
C VAL A 47 -9.48 -7.75 3.57
N GLY A 48 -8.54 -7.89 2.67
CA GLY A 48 -7.25 -8.52 2.93
C GLY A 48 -6.10 -7.53 2.72
N ILE A 49 -5.10 -7.55 3.59
CA ILE A 49 -3.92 -6.69 3.50
C ILE A 49 -2.66 -7.56 3.51
N GLY A 50 -1.82 -7.38 2.51
CA GLY A 50 -0.51 -7.99 2.42
C GLY A 50 0.61 -6.96 2.59
N MET A 51 1.70 -7.39 3.24
CA MET A 51 2.82 -6.54 3.56
C MET A 51 4.15 -7.25 3.26
N ARG A 52 5.15 -6.49 2.81
CA ARG A 52 6.55 -6.97 2.72
C ARG A 52 7.49 -5.96 3.34
N SER A 53 8.45 -6.49 4.08
CA SER A 53 9.48 -5.67 4.73
C SER A 53 10.50 -5.11 3.73
N PRO A 54 11.26 -4.08 4.12
CA PRO A 54 12.36 -3.57 3.30
C PRO A 54 13.39 -4.63 2.93
N GLU A 55 13.75 -5.50 3.89
CA GLU A 55 14.70 -6.60 3.68
C GLU A 55 14.20 -7.57 2.60
N ARG A 56 12.91 -7.95 2.68
CA ARG A 56 12.32 -8.85 1.67
C ARG A 56 12.32 -8.22 0.28
N ILE A 57 12.09 -6.91 0.19
CA ILE A 57 12.17 -6.19 -1.09
C ILE A 57 13.60 -6.20 -1.64
N ASP A 58 14.59 -6.03 -0.77
CA ASP A 58 16.01 -6.06 -1.17
C ASP A 58 16.46 -7.47 -1.61
N GLU A 59 15.90 -8.54 -1.04
CA GLU A 59 16.17 -9.93 -1.42
C GLU A 59 15.62 -10.28 -2.81
N ILE A 60 14.35 -9.94 -3.09
CA ILE A 60 13.63 -10.48 -4.26
C ILE A 60 13.23 -9.41 -5.29
N ASN A 61 13.61 -8.17 -5.09
CA ASN A 61 13.21 -6.94 -5.79
C ASN A 61 11.75 -6.51 -5.55
N ILE A 62 11.46 -5.25 -5.91
CA ILE A 62 10.15 -4.63 -5.67
C ILE A 62 9.00 -5.30 -6.42
N LEU A 63 9.24 -5.81 -7.64
CA LEU A 63 8.20 -6.44 -8.43
C LEU A 63 7.75 -7.76 -7.80
N GLN A 64 8.70 -8.62 -7.44
CA GLN A 64 8.41 -9.90 -6.79
C GLN A 64 7.77 -9.69 -5.41
N ALA A 65 8.29 -8.74 -4.62
CA ALA A 65 7.69 -8.37 -3.35
C ALA A 65 6.25 -7.85 -3.51
N THR A 66 5.97 -7.10 -4.58
CA THR A 66 4.60 -6.65 -4.92
C THR A 66 3.69 -7.85 -5.16
N TYR A 67 4.12 -8.82 -5.98
CA TYR A 67 3.32 -10.02 -6.24
C TYR A 67 3.09 -10.85 -4.96
N GLU A 68 4.10 -11.00 -4.11
CA GLU A 68 3.94 -11.67 -2.82
C GLU A 68 2.92 -10.96 -1.92
N ALA A 69 3.00 -9.63 -1.81
CA ALA A 69 2.06 -8.86 -1.00
C ALA A 69 0.63 -8.92 -1.56
N MET A 70 0.48 -8.93 -2.89
CA MET A 70 -0.83 -9.09 -3.53
C MET A 70 -1.42 -10.48 -3.27
N ARG A 71 -0.62 -11.55 -3.41
CA ARG A 71 -1.06 -12.92 -3.07
C ARG A 71 -1.49 -13.04 -1.62
N GLU A 72 -0.71 -12.47 -0.70
CA GLU A 72 -1.07 -12.43 0.72
C GLU A 72 -2.38 -11.68 0.96
N ALA A 73 -2.58 -10.52 0.33
CA ALA A 73 -3.83 -9.77 0.47
C ALA A 73 -5.03 -10.59 -0.01
N VAL A 74 -4.92 -11.29 -1.14
CA VAL A 74 -5.97 -12.16 -1.65
C VAL A 74 -6.21 -13.36 -0.73
N SER A 75 -5.15 -13.98 -0.18
CA SER A 75 -5.27 -15.14 0.70
C SER A 75 -5.91 -14.82 2.07
N LYS A 76 -5.88 -13.56 2.47
CA LYS A 76 -6.52 -13.07 3.71
C LYS A 76 -7.97 -12.68 3.55
N LEU A 77 -8.52 -12.77 2.35
CA LEU A 77 -9.95 -12.58 2.15
C LEU A 77 -10.73 -13.73 2.79
N GLU A 78 -11.75 -13.41 3.57
CA GLU A 78 -12.62 -14.40 4.21
C GLU A 78 -13.53 -15.11 3.18
N VAL A 79 -13.80 -14.44 2.06
CA VAL A 79 -14.56 -14.97 0.94
C VAL A 79 -13.66 -15.09 -0.27
N VAL A 80 -13.64 -16.27 -0.91
CA VAL A 80 -12.87 -16.50 -2.12
C VAL A 80 -13.51 -15.75 -3.30
N PRO A 81 -12.82 -14.80 -3.92
CA PRO A 81 -13.36 -14.07 -5.06
C PRO A 81 -13.44 -14.96 -6.31
N GLN A 82 -14.46 -14.76 -7.14
CA GLN A 82 -14.60 -15.47 -8.41
C GLN A 82 -13.77 -14.82 -9.53
N LEU A 83 -13.45 -13.54 -9.39
CA LEU A 83 -12.68 -12.75 -10.34
C LEU A 83 -11.87 -11.69 -9.60
N LEU A 84 -10.63 -11.48 -10.01
CA LEU A 84 -9.79 -10.40 -9.54
C LEU A 84 -9.70 -9.29 -10.60
N LEU A 85 -9.97 -8.06 -10.17
CA LEU A 85 -9.68 -6.86 -10.95
C LEU A 85 -8.40 -6.24 -10.41
N ASN A 86 -7.36 -6.17 -11.21
CA ASN A 86 -6.04 -5.70 -10.79
C ASN A 86 -5.65 -4.41 -11.49
N ASP A 87 -4.98 -3.50 -10.79
CA ASP A 87 -4.42 -2.30 -11.41
C ASP A 87 -3.18 -2.66 -12.23
N ALA A 88 -3.37 -2.72 -13.55
CA ALA A 88 -2.36 -2.89 -14.59
C ALA A 88 -1.50 -4.19 -14.57
N VAL A 89 -1.72 -5.13 -13.64
CA VAL A 89 -0.88 -6.34 -13.50
C VAL A 89 -1.72 -7.62 -13.46
N THR A 90 -1.10 -8.72 -13.88
CA THR A 90 -1.58 -10.07 -13.59
C THR A 90 -0.69 -10.68 -12.52
N ILE A 91 -1.29 -11.17 -11.44
CA ILE A 91 -0.57 -11.71 -10.29
C ILE A 91 -0.19 -13.17 -10.59
N PRO A 92 1.10 -13.52 -10.63
CA PRO A 92 1.51 -14.90 -10.85
C PRO A 92 1.10 -15.82 -9.70
N GLN A 93 0.94 -17.13 -9.99
CA GLN A 93 0.64 -18.17 -8.99
C GLN A 93 -0.73 -17.98 -8.29
N ILE A 94 -1.69 -17.33 -8.94
CA ILE A 94 -3.10 -17.29 -8.53
C ILE A 94 -3.94 -17.97 -9.60
N THR A 95 -4.78 -18.92 -9.18
CA THR A 95 -5.67 -19.68 -10.06
C THR A 95 -7.01 -18.99 -10.34
N ILE A 96 -7.36 -18.00 -9.53
CA ILE A 96 -8.58 -17.20 -9.71
C ILE A 96 -8.45 -16.40 -11.03
N PRO A 97 -9.48 -16.37 -11.89
CA PRO A 97 -9.48 -15.53 -13.08
C PRO A 97 -9.15 -14.08 -12.79
N GLN A 98 -8.37 -13.42 -13.64
CA GLN A 98 -7.86 -12.07 -13.42
C GLN A 98 -8.10 -11.19 -14.64
N VAL A 99 -8.45 -9.93 -14.40
CA VAL A 99 -8.55 -8.88 -15.42
C VAL A 99 -7.67 -7.70 -15.02
N PRO A 100 -6.52 -7.50 -15.68
CA PRO A 100 -5.70 -6.31 -15.47
C PRO A 100 -6.35 -5.09 -16.15
N ILE A 101 -6.52 -4.01 -15.40
CA ILE A 101 -7.14 -2.77 -15.87
C ILE A 101 -6.13 -1.63 -15.75
N ILE A 102 -5.70 -1.09 -16.89
CA ILE A 102 -4.80 0.08 -16.92
C ILE A 102 -5.52 1.29 -16.31
N LYS A 103 -4.89 1.93 -15.33
CA LYS A 103 -5.48 2.98 -14.47
C LYS A 103 -6.75 2.46 -13.76
N GLY A 104 -6.64 1.27 -13.20
CA GLY A 104 -7.76 0.58 -12.58
C GLY A 104 -8.37 1.35 -11.42
N ASP A 105 -7.57 2.05 -10.63
CA ASP A 105 -8.01 2.92 -9.54
C ASP A 105 -8.93 4.08 -9.98
N ALA A 106 -8.82 4.52 -11.23
CA ALA A 106 -9.71 5.52 -11.81
C ALA A 106 -10.95 4.91 -12.53
N LYS A 107 -10.95 3.61 -12.80
CA LYS A 107 -11.97 2.93 -13.63
C LYS A 107 -12.81 1.91 -12.87
N SER A 108 -12.35 1.43 -11.74
CA SER A 108 -13.00 0.41 -10.93
C SER A 108 -13.10 0.85 -9.48
N VAL A 109 -14.33 0.87 -8.96
CA VAL A 109 -14.62 1.19 -7.55
C VAL A 109 -13.90 0.22 -6.60
N SER A 110 -13.85 -1.07 -6.94
CA SER A 110 -13.16 -2.08 -6.12
C SER A 110 -11.65 -1.85 -6.09
N ILE A 111 -11.03 -1.51 -7.22
CA ILE A 111 -9.59 -1.18 -7.27
C ILE A 111 -9.32 0.13 -6.52
N ALA A 112 -10.17 1.14 -6.67
CA ALA A 112 -10.06 2.39 -5.93
C ALA A 112 -10.15 2.17 -4.42
N ALA A 113 -11.11 1.36 -3.96
CA ALA A 113 -11.24 0.99 -2.56
C ALA A 113 -9.98 0.28 -2.03
N ALA A 114 -9.47 -0.70 -2.76
CA ALA A 114 -8.23 -1.39 -2.41
C ALA A 114 -7.04 -0.40 -2.34
N SER A 115 -6.89 0.51 -3.29
CA SER A 115 -5.84 1.54 -3.27
C SER A 115 -5.92 2.43 -2.04
N ILE A 116 -7.12 2.83 -1.63
CA ILE A 116 -7.34 3.64 -0.41
C ILE A 116 -6.93 2.85 0.83
N VAL A 117 -7.38 1.60 0.97
CA VAL A 117 -7.04 0.75 2.12
C VAL A 117 -5.51 0.58 2.24
N ALA A 118 -4.83 0.23 1.15
CA ALA A 118 -3.37 0.07 1.18
C ALA A 118 -2.65 1.38 1.54
N LYS A 119 -3.10 2.51 0.99
CA LYS A 119 -2.49 3.82 1.21
C LYS A 119 -2.66 4.30 2.64
N VAL A 120 -3.87 4.21 3.19
CA VAL A 120 -4.15 4.65 4.57
C VAL A 120 -3.43 3.75 5.57
N THR A 121 -3.46 2.43 5.38
CA THR A 121 -2.72 1.49 6.25
C THR A 121 -1.23 1.82 6.28
N ARG A 122 -0.64 2.12 5.12
CA ARG A 122 0.77 2.52 5.03
C ARG A 122 1.03 3.85 5.74
N ASP A 123 0.20 4.85 5.51
CA ASP A 123 0.38 6.19 6.11
C ASP A 123 0.26 6.14 7.63
N ARG A 124 -0.69 5.39 8.18
CA ARG A 124 -0.83 5.13 9.62
C ARG A 124 0.40 4.45 10.19
N MET A 125 0.94 3.44 9.51
CA MET A 125 2.18 2.79 9.96
C MET A 125 3.38 3.77 9.97
N MET A 126 3.44 4.70 9.00
CA MET A 126 4.49 5.72 8.98
C MET A 126 4.38 6.68 10.18
N GLU A 127 3.17 6.98 10.61
CA GLU A 127 2.93 7.79 11.82
C GLU A 127 3.34 7.06 13.11
N GLU A 128 3.12 5.75 13.18
CA GLU A 128 3.63 4.95 14.30
C GLU A 128 5.17 4.89 14.30
N TYR A 129 5.80 4.74 13.13
CA TYR A 129 7.26 4.81 13.05
C TYR A 129 7.83 6.18 13.39
N ASP A 130 7.11 7.26 13.13
CA ASP A 130 7.52 8.61 13.52
C ASP A 130 7.63 8.77 15.05
N LYS A 131 6.74 8.11 15.80
CA LYS A 131 6.81 8.08 17.27
C LYS A 131 8.05 7.36 17.80
N VAL A 132 8.52 6.33 17.07
CA VAL A 132 9.70 5.53 17.44
C VAL A 132 11.00 6.20 16.97
N PHE A 133 10.96 6.88 15.83
CA PHE A 133 12.11 7.53 15.19
C PHE A 133 11.78 8.97 14.79
N PRO A 134 11.52 9.86 15.75
CA PRO A 134 11.00 11.21 15.47
C PRO A 134 11.96 12.08 14.64
N GLU A 135 13.27 11.75 14.66
CA GLU A 135 14.29 12.52 13.94
C GLU A 135 14.15 12.44 12.41
N TYR A 136 13.42 11.44 11.90
CA TYR A 136 13.29 11.18 10.45
C TYR A 136 12.06 11.84 9.83
N GLY A 137 11.12 12.35 10.62
CA GLY A 137 9.92 13.04 10.15
C GLY A 137 8.99 12.18 9.30
N PHE A 138 8.80 10.91 9.69
CA PHE A 138 8.05 9.92 8.93
C PHE A 138 6.56 10.20 8.80
N ALA A 139 6.00 10.89 9.78
CA ALA A 139 4.62 11.39 9.72
C ALA A 139 4.43 12.40 8.57
N SER A 140 5.46 13.21 8.28
CA SER A 140 5.43 14.21 7.22
C SER A 140 5.82 13.62 5.87
N ASN A 141 7.02 13.06 5.77
CA ASN A 141 7.58 12.61 4.50
C ASN A 141 7.06 11.24 4.03
N LYS A 142 6.31 10.52 4.87
CA LYS A 142 5.76 9.18 4.60
C LYS A 142 6.80 8.20 4.02
N GLY A 143 8.09 8.44 4.36
CA GLY A 143 9.21 7.63 3.89
C GLY A 143 9.71 7.96 2.49
N TYR A 144 9.28 9.07 1.91
CA TYR A 144 9.88 9.58 0.67
C TYR A 144 11.21 10.29 0.95
N GLY A 145 12.08 10.35 -0.06
CA GLY A 145 13.39 11.00 0.02
C GLY A 145 13.28 12.52 -0.05
N SER A 146 12.62 13.13 0.92
CA SER A 146 12.65 14.58 1.10
C SER A 146 14.03 15.06 1.53
N ALA A 147 14.33 16.34 1.36
CA ALA A 147 15.61 16.92 1.80
C ALA A 147 15.84 16.68 3.31
N ASP A 148 14.80 16.85 4.12
CA ASP A 148 14.88 16.64 5.57
C ASP A 148 15.13 15.17 5.93
N HIS A 149 14.52 14.22 5.21
CA HIS A 149 14.74 12.80 5.42
C HIS A 149 16.19 12.40 5.03
N ILE A 150 16.72 12.94 3.94
CA ILE A 150 18.12 12.72 3.54
C ILE A 150 19.07 13.32 4.58
N ALA A 151 18.78 14.53 5.09
CA ALA A 151 19.57 15.15 6.15
C ALA A 151 19.56 14.33 7.45
N ALA A 152 18.41 13.80 7.83
CA ALA A 152 18.27 12.90 8.99
C ALA A 152 19.08 11.62 8.80
N LEU A 153 19.03 10.98 7.62
CA LEU A 153 19.84 9.80 7.29
C LEU A 153 21.35 10.08 7.42
N LYS A 154 21.82 11.21 6.88
CA LYS A 154 23.24 11.62 7.00
C LYS A 154 23.66 11.85 8.44
N LYS A 155 22.76 12.33 9.29
CA LYS A 155 23.05 12.70 10.68
C LYS A 155 22.94 11.52 11.65
N TYR A 156 21.92 10.69 11.50
CA TYR A 156 21.56 9.65 12.46
C TYR A 156 21.77 8.21 11.93
N GLY A 157 22.11 8.07 10.65
CA GLY A 157 22.31 6.77 10.02
C GLY A 157 21.00 6.09 9.56
N GLU A 158 21.07 4.80 9.33
CA GLU A 158 19.92 3.99 8.91
C GLU A 158 19.13 3.44 10.10
N THR A 159 17.84 3.19 9.91
CA THR A 159 16.99 2.42 10.85
C THR A 159 16.59 1.09 10.22
N PRO A 160 16.09 0.10 11.01
CA PRO A 160 15.64 -1.20 10.45
C PRO A 160 14.58 -1.12 9.36
N ILE A 161 13.88 0.00 9.26
CA ILE A 161 12.82 0.18 8.25
C ILE A 161 13.33 0.86 6.97
N HIS A 162 14.64 1.12 6.84
CA HIS A 162 15.23 1.61 5.60
C HIS A 162 15.63 0.44 4.69
N ARG A 163 15.45 0.64 3.38
CA ARG A 163 16.01 -0.27 2.37
C ARG A 163 17.50 0.01 2.21
N LYS A 164 18.33 -0.93 2.64
CA LYS A 164 19.79 -0.76 2.60
C LYS A 164 20.32 -0.53 1.19
N THR A 165 19.83 -1.31 0.22
CA THR A 165 20.26 -1.17 -1.19
C THR A 165 19.92 0.18 -1.81
N PHE A 166 18.98 0.91 -1.24
CA PHE A 166 18.50 2.18 -1.80
C PHE A 166 19.16 3.41 -1.18
N ILE A 167 19.61 3.31 0.07
CA ILE A 167 20.19 4.44 0.80
C ILE A 167 21.71 4.55 0.67
N THR A 168 22.39 3.52 0.15
CA THR A 168 23.86 3.48 -0.02
C THR A 168 24.45 4.65 -0.82
N HIS A 169 23.62 5.36 -1.60
CA HIS A 169 24.06 6.55 -2.35
C HIS A 169 24.00 7.85 -1.52
N PHE A 170 23.45 7.81 -0.30
CA PHE A 170 23.20 9.01 0.51
C PHE A 170 23.94 9.04 1.83
N ILE A 171 24.46 7.89 2.27
CA ILE A 171 25.25 7.70 3.51
C ILE A 171 26.62 7.14 3.19
#